data_406712a4124d2bff58255679b15fecc3
#
_entry.id   406712a4124d2bff58255679b15fecc3
#
_cell.length_a   1.000
_cell.length_b   1.000
_cell.length_c   1.000
_cell.angle_alpha   90.00
_cell.angle_beta   90.00
_cell.angle_gamma   90.00
#
_symmetry.space_group_name_H-M   'P 1'
#
loop_
_entity.id
_entity.type
_entity.pdbx_description
1 polymer ?
#
loop_
_entity_poly.entity_id
_entity_poly.type
_entity_poly.pdbx_seq_one_letter_code
_entity_poly.pdbx_strand_id
1 'polypeptide(L)'
;SDVCSSDLKGPINTNKTRPVESEATGIMARKSVHQPLETGIKAIDAMIPIGKGQRELVIGDRQTGKTSICIDTILNQKGKDVICIYVAIGQKRSTVAQLVNTLEKGGAMDYTIVVSASASESAPLQFIAPYAGVAMGEEFMYNGKHVLVVYDDLSKQAVAYRELSLLLRRPPGREAYPGDVFYLHSRLLERSSRLSEE
;
A
#
# COMPACT_ATOMS: atom_id res chain seq x y z
N SER A 1 14.77 -5.98 -7.07
CA SER A 1 15.24 -4.70 -6.55
C SER A 1 14.74 -3.49 -7.35
N ASP A 2 14.20 -3.68 -8.54
CA ASP A 2 13.84 -2.57 -9.44
C ASP A 2 12.40 -2.04 -9.26
N VAL A 3 11.67 -2.54 -8.26
CA VAL A 3 10.30 -2.07 -7.95
C VAL A 3 10.28 -0.57 -7.57
N CYS A 4 11.43 -0.02 -7.19
CA CYS A 4 11.58 1.36 -6.72
C CYS A 4 12.52 2.21 -7.58
N SER A 5 13.00 1.71 -8.73
CA SER A 5 13.76 2.56 -9.63
C SER A 5 12.83 3.56 -10.30
N SER A 6 13.08 4.82 -10.10
CA SER A 6 12.43 5.87 -10.86
C SER A 6 13.12 5.98 -12.21
N ASP A 7 12.47 5.61 -13.28
CA ASP A 7 12.95 5.84 -14.65
C ASP A 7 13.27 7.32 -14.91
N LEU A 8 12.78 8.20 -14.05
CA LEU A 8 12.92 9.66 -14.15
C LEU A 8 14.12 10.21 -13.37
N LYS A 9 14.53 9.55 -12.27
CA LYS A 9 15.58 10.06 -11.37
C LYS A 9 16.75 9.08 -11.16
N GLY A 10 16.69 7.91 -11.80
CA GLY A 10 17.71 6.87 -11.66
C GLY A 10 17.57 6.03 -10.38
N PRO A 11 18.54 5.16 -10.08
CA PRO A 11 18.49 4.24 -8.96
C PRO A 11 18.48 4.97 -7.62
N ILE A 12 17.79 4.36 -6.63
CA ILE A 12 17.78 4.86 -5.25
C ILE A 12 19.17 4.61 -4.64
N ASN A 13 19.84 5.70 -4.28
CA ASN A 13 21.18 5.65 -3.73
C ASN A 13 21.13 5.41 -2.19
N THR A 14 21.01 4.16 -1.77
CA THR A 14 20.97 3.75 -0.36
C THR A 14 21.69 2.43 -0.13
N ASN A 15 22.36 2.30 1.03
CA ASN A 15 22.97 1.06 1.49
C ASN A 15 22.07 0.32 2.52
N LYS A 16 20.92 0.89 2.88
CA LYS A 16 19.98 0.25 3.81
C LYS A 16 19.06 -0.69 3.05
N THR A 17 18.95 -1.92 3.55
CA THR A 17 18.04 -2.94 3.04
C THR A 17 17.13 -3.47 4.13
N ARG A 18 15.95 -3.90 3.77
CA ARG A 18 14.97 -4.52 4.67
C ARG A 18 14.31 -5.71 3.96
N PRO A 19 14.02 -6.81 4.67
CA PRO A 19 13.19 -7.88 4.12
C PRO A 19 11.83 -7.34 3.68
N VAL A 20 11.37 -7.72 2.49
CA VAL A 20 10.04 -7.33 1.98
C VAL A 20 8.92 -8.08 2.72
N GLU A 21 9.18 -9.33 3.12
CA GLU A 21 8.30 -10.10 3.99
C GLU A 21 8.89 -10.13 5.40
N SER A 22 8.08 -9.68 6.36
CA SER A 22 8.39 -9.74 7.79
C SER A 22 7.13 -10.12 8.55
N GLU A 23 7.29 -10.75 9.69
CA GLU A 23 6.17 -11.03 10.58
C GLU A 23 5.58 -9.73 11.11
N ALA A 24 4.25 -9.72 11.26
CA ALA A 24 3.55 -8.61 11.88
C ALA A 24 3.92 -8.50 13.36
N THR A 25 3.96 -7.27 13.87
CA THR A 25 4.25 -7.00 15.28
C THR A 25 3.26 -7.73 16.18
N GLY A 26 3.77 -8.42 17.21
CA GLY A 26 2.97 -9.15 18.18
C GLY A 26 2.04 -8.25 19.01
N ILE A 27 1.04 -8.86 19.65
CA ILE A 27 -0.01 -8.15 20.41
C ILE A 27 0.58 -7.29 21.54
N MET A 28 1.62 -7.77 22.22
CA MET A 28 2.22 -7.09 23.36
C MET A 28 2.87 -5.75 23.00
N ALA A 29 3.38 -5.63 21.79
CA ALA A 29 4.01 -4.41 21.29
C ALA A 29 3.00 -3.45 20.61
N ARG A 30 1.70 -3.76 20.65
CA ARG A 30 0.65 -2.92 20.05
C ARG A 30 -0.03 -2.06 21.11
N LYS A 31 -0.37 -0.85 20.71
CA LYS A 31 -1.17 0.09 21.51
C LYS A 31 -2.55 0.26 20.87
N SER A 32 -3.56 0.52 21.68
CA SER A 32 -4.90 0.82 21.18
C SER A 32 -4.90 2.04 20.26
N VAL A 33 -5.65 1.95 19.16
CA VAL A 33 -5.85 3.06 18.23
C VAL A 33 -6.69 4.13 18.91
N HIS A 34 -6.15 5.34 19.00
CA HIS A 34 -6.81 6.48 19.67
C HIS A 34 -6.61 7.81 18.92
N GLN A 35 -5.74 7.83 17.91
CA GLN A 35 -5.41 9.03 17.16
C GLN A 35 -6.03 8.98 15.78
N PRO A 36 -6.89 9.94 15.37
CA PRO A 36 -7.52 9.93 14.06
C PRO A 36 -6.52 10.21 12.94
N LEU A 37 -6.77 9.58 11.79
CA LEU A 37 -6.20 9.96 10.51
C LEU A 37 -7.25 10.82 9.79
N GLU A 38 -6.99 12.09 9.64
CA GLU A 38 -7.90 13.01 8.97
C GLU A 38 -7.82 12.83 7.45
N THR A 39 -8.89 12.31 6.86
CA THR A 39 -8.96 12.09 5.40
C THR A 39 -9.25 13.37 4.63
N GLY A 40 -9.83 14.38 5.28
CA GLY A 40 -10.36 15.59 4.66
C GLY A 40 -11.74 15.40 4.01
N ILE A 41 -12.29 14.19 4.09
CA ILE A 41 -13.62 13.86 3.58
C ILE A 41 -14.61 13.93 4.75
N LYS A 42 -15.44 14.95 4.76
CA LYS A 42 -16.37 15.24 5.88
C LYS A 42 -17.17 14.02 6.32
N ALA A 43 -17.71 13.24 5.38
CA ALA A 43 -18.53 12.07 5.67
C ALA A 43 -17.73 10.98 6.43
N ILE A 44 -16.46 10.78 6.07
CA ILE A 44 -15.59 9.81 6.73
C ILE A 44 -15.16 10.35 8.10
N ASP A 45 -14.58 11.54 8.14
CA ASP A 45 -13.98 12.08 9.35
C ASP A 45 -15.01 12.33 10.47
N ALA A 46 -16.27 12.66 10.11
CA ALA A 46 -17.34 12.96 11.07
C ALA A 46 -18.13 11.73 11.52
N MET A 47 -18.30 10.71 10.65
CA MET A 47 -19.21 9.59 10.91
C MET A 47 -18.50 8.26 11.17
N ILE A 48 -17.42 8.02 10.47
CA ILE A 48 -16.65 6.76 10.53
C ILE A 48 -15.15 7.05 10.51
N PRO A 49 -14.62 7.80 11.50
CA PRO A 49 -13.23 8.24 11.49
C PRO A 49 -12.26 7.06 11.45
N ILE A 50 -11.22 7.20 10.64
CA ILE A 50 -10.14 6.22 10.52
C ILE A 50 -9.06 6.56 11.56
N GLY A 51 -8.56 5.55 12.26
CA GLY A 51 -7.49 5.73 13.24
C GLY A 51 -6.10 5.37 12.71
N LYS A 52 -5.07 6.04 13.20
CA LYS A 52 -3.67 5.71 12.88
C LYS A 52 -3.30 4.35 13.47
N GLY A 53 -3.02 3.39 12.62
CA GLY A 53 -2.81 1.97 12.93
C GLY A 53 -3.99 1.07 12.51
N GLN A 54 -5.07 1.66 12.04
CA GLN A 54 -6.24 0.95 11.52
C GLN A 54 -6.03 0.52 10.07
N ARG A 55 -6.83 -0.45 9.65
CA ARG A 55 -6.96 -0.90 8.27
C ARG A 55 -8.36 -0.57 7.80
N GLU A 56 -8.47 -0.01 6.60
CA GLU A 56 -9.75 0.38 6.01
C GLU A 56 -9.88 -0.22 4.61
N LEU A 57 -11.05 -0.75 4.29
CA LEU A 57 -11.37 -1.30 2.99
C LEU A 57 -12.27 -0.33 2.23
N VAL A 58 -11.78 0.15 1.08
CA VAL A 58 -12.56 0.92 0.12
C VAL A 58 -13.01 -0.03 -1.00
N ILE A 59 -14.26 -0.46 -0.96
CA ILE A 59 -14.83 -1.42 -1.90
C ILE A 59 -15.95 -0.77 -2.75
N GLY A 60 -16.04 -1.18 -4.01
CA GLY A 60 -17.06 -0.70 -4.94
C GLY A 60 -16.74 -1.11 -6.37
N ASP A 61 -17.70 -0.90 -7.28
CA ASP A 61 -17.53 -1.17 -8.70
C ASP A 61 -16.47 -0.29 -9.37
N ARG A 62 -16.17 -0.57 -10.62
CA ARG A 62 -15.24 0.25 -11.40
C ARG A 62 -15.77 1.67 -11.53
N GLN A 63 -14.87 2.66 -11.46
CA GLN A 63 -15.16 4.10 -11.63
C GLN A 63 -16.14 4.69 -10.59
N THR A 64 -16.25 4.09 -9.40
CA THR A 64 -17.07 4.60 -8.30
C THR A 64 -16.37 5.60 -7.38
N GLY A 65 -15.13 6.01 -7.74
CA GLY A 65 -14.39 7.01 -6.96
C GLY A 65 -13.46 6.46 -5.89
N LYS A 66 -13.21 5.14 -5.82
CA LYS A 66 -12.30 4.53 -4.83
C LYS A 66 -10.91 5.20 -4.81
N THR A 67 -10.30 5.30 -5.97
CA THR A 67 -8.97 5.94 -6.13
C THR A 67 -9.01 7.43 -5.75
N SER A 68 -10.11 8.12 -6.04
CA SER A 68 -10.28 9.54 -5.66
C SER A 68 -10.26 9.73 -4.15
N ILE A 69 -10.95 8.88 -3.39
CA ILE A 69 -10.92 8.89 -1.92
C ILE A 69 -9.49 8.74 -1.40
N CYS A 70 -8.73 7.81 -1.98
CA CYS A 70 -7.35 7.58 -1.58
C CYS A 70 -6.44 8.79 -1.91
N ILE A 71 -6.59 9.37 -3.10
CA ILE A 71 -5.82 10.55 -3.53
C ILE A 71 -6.15 11.74 -2.64
N ASP A 72 -7.42 12.03 -2.40
CA ASP A 72 -7.85 13.14 -1.54
C ASP A 72 -7.32 12.98 -0.12
N THR A 73 -7.33 11.76 0.41
CA THR A 73 -6.74 11.45 1.71
C THR A 73 -5.24 11.75 1.74
N ILE A 74 -4.49 11.36 0.70
CA ILE A 74 -3.05 11.67 0.59
C ILE A 74 -2.83 13.18 0.52
N LEU A 75 -3.57 13.89 -0.34
CA LEU A 75 -3.45 15.34 -0.48
C LEU A 75 -3.71 16.07 0.85
N ASN A 76 -4.65 15.56 1.65
CA ASN A 76 -4.99 16.13 2.94
C ASN A 76 -3.95 15.86 4.05
N GLN A 77 -2.92 15.02 3.82
CA GLN A 77 -1.83 14.80 4.77
C GLN A 77 -0.77 15.91 4.74
N LYS A 78 -0.88 16.89 3.85
CA LYS A 78 0.06 18.01 3.77
C LYS A 78 0.19 18.73 5.11
N GLY A 79 1.41 18.77 5.65
CA GLY A 79 1.70 19.41 6.94
C GLY A 79 1.28 18.61 8.19
N LYS A 80 0.85 17.34 8.06
CA LYS A 80 0.41 16.50 9.19
C LYS A 80 1.43 15.46 9.66
N ASP A 81 2.67 15.54 9.24
CA ASP A 81 3.76 14.60 9.56
C ASP A 81 3.40 13.12 9.29
N VAL A 82 2.71 12.89 8.18
CA VAL A 82 2.35 11.54 7.69
C VAL A 82 3.07 11.31 6.37
N ILE A 83 3.85 10.24 6.30
CA ILE A 83 4.44 9.75 5.06
C ILE A 83 3.41 8.88 4.35
N CYS A 84 3.20 9.14 3.07
CA CYS A 84 2.25 8.40 2.26
C CYS A 84 2.97 7.47 1.30
N ILE A 85 2.45 6.25 1.14
CA ILE A 85 2.94 5.28 0.17
C ILE A 85 1.76 4.80 -0.65
N TYR A 86 1.81 5.07 -1.94
CA TYR A 86 0.80 4.59 -2.88
C TYR A 86 1.35 3.45 -3.70
N VAL A 87 0.73 2.28 -3.58
CA VAL A 87 1.13 1.06 -4.30
C VAL A 87 0.13 0.79 -5.41
N ALA A 88 0.52 1.08 -6.65
CA ALA A 88 -0.25 0.81 -7.85
C ALA A 88 0.07 -0.60 -8.36
N ILE A 89 -0.93 -1.49 -8.36
CA ILE A 89 -0.76 -2.89 -8.73
C ILE A 89 -1.58 -3.20 -9.98
N GLY A 90 -0.92 -3.65 -11.04
CA GLY A 90 -1.56 -4.05 -12.28
C GLY A 90 -2.31 -2.92 -13.00
N GLN A 91 -1.96 -1.68 -12.74
CA GLN A 91 -2.53 -0.50 -13.40
C GLN A 91 -1.78 -0.17 -14.71
N LYS A 92 -2.45 0.57 -15.60
CA LYS A 92 -1.79 1.09 -16.80
C LYS A 92 -0.80 2.19 -16.43
N ARG A 93 0.36 2.23 -17.08
CA ARG A 93 1.38 3.27 -16.85
C ARG A 93 0.83 4.70 -17.01
N SER A 94 -0.07 4.91 -17.98
CA SER A 94 -0.73 6.22 -18.19
C SER A 94 -1.58 6.64 -16.98
N THR A 95 -2.28 5.68 -16.33
CA THR A 95 -3.08 5.96 -15.13
C THR A 95 -2.19 6.35 -13.96
N VAL A 96 -1.07 5.64 -13.78
CA VAL A 96 -0.09 5.96 -12.73
C VAL A 96 0.54 7.33 -12.99
N ALA A 97 0.90 7.65 -14.24
CA ALA A 97 1.44 8.96 -14.60
C ALA A 97 0.46 10.10 -14.31
N GLN A 98 -0.83 9.92 -14.59
CA GLN A 98 -1.87 10.89 -14.24
C GLN A 98 -2.01 11.07 -12.72
N LEU A 99 -1.94 10.00 -11.97
CA LEU A 99 -1.95 10.03 -10.51
C LEU A 99 -0.75 10.83 -9.97
N VAL A 100 0.46 10.51 -10.42
CA VAL A 100 1.67 11.23 -10.02
C VAL A 100 1.56 12.73 -10.33
N ASN A 101 1.10 13.09 -11.52
CA ASN A 101 0.88 14.49 -11.90
C ASN A 101 -0.18 15.17 -10.98
N THR A 102 -1.21 14.46 -10.57
CA THR A 102 -2.21 15.00 -9.62
C THR A 102 -1.60 15.26 -8.25
N LEU A 103 -0.82 14.29 -7.72
CA LEU A 103 -0.12 14.43 -6.45
C LEU A 103 0.93 15.56 -6.50
N GLU A 104 1.66 15.68 -7.61
CA GLU A 104 2.65 16.74 -7.83
C GLU A 104 2.01 18.12 -7.84
N LYS A 105 0.92 18.30 -8.61
CA LYS A 105 0.15 19.56 -8.63
C LYS A 105 -0.41 19.93 -7.26
N GLY A 106 -0.79 18.94 -6.45
CA GLY A 106 -1.24 19.14 -5.07
C GLY A 106 -0.12 19.39 -4.07
N GLY A 107 1.16 19.27 -4.50
CA GLY A 107 2.32 19.40 -3.62
C GLY A 107 2.45 18.23 -2.62
N ALA A 108 1.99 17.05 -2.99
CA ALA A 108 2.03 15.86 -2.13
C ALA A 108 3.28 14.98 -2.37
N MET A 109 4.05 15.23 -3.42
CA MET A 109 5.23 14.41 -3.74
C MET A 109 6.37 14.58 -2.74
N ASP A 110 6.37 15.63 -1.93
CA ASP A 110 7.39 15.85 -0.89
C ASP A 110 7.30 14.81 0.26
N TYR A 111 6.11 14.22 0.47
CA TYR A 111 5.85 13.25 1.52
C TYR A 111 5.21 11.94 0.99
N THR A 112 5.22 11.73 -0.33
CA THR A 112 4.58 10.56 -0.95
C THR A 112 5.58 9.76 -1.77
N ILE A 113 5.59 8.45 -1.57
CA ILE A 113 6.30 7.47 -2.38
C ILE A 113 5.29 6.71 -3.23
N VAL A 114 5.53 6.62 -4.53
CA VAL A 114 4.71 5.82 -5.45
C VAL A 114 5.47 4.57 -5.86
N VAL A 115 4.91 3.41 -5.52
CA VAL A 115 5.43 2.10 -5.92
C VAL A 115 4.52 1.57 -7.02
N SER A 116 5.06 1.32 -8.19
CA SER A 116 4.25 0.88 -9.33
C SER A 116 4.73 -0.45 -9.88
N ALA A 117 3.82 -1.43 -9.94
CA ALA A 117 3.96 -2.64 -10.73
C ALA A 117 2.85 -2.63 -11.78
N SER A 118 3.16 -2.17 -12.99
CA SER A 118 2.19 -1.96 -14.05
C SER A 118 1.60 -3.29 -14.57
N ALA A 119 0.49 -3.19 -15.31
CA ALA A 119 -0.15 -4.38 -15.91
C ALA A 119 0.75 -5.10 -16.94
N SER A 120 1.80 -4.45 -17.43
CA SER A 120 2.80 -5.04 -18.34
C SER A 120 3.96 -5.71 -17.61
N GLU A 121 4.07 -5.52 -16.29
CA GLU A 121 5.10 -6.20 -15.49
C GLU A 121 4.72 -7.67 -15.25
N SER A 122 5.74 -8.48 -14.95
CA SER A 122 5.54 -9.89 -14.64
C SER A 122 4.72 -10.11 -13.37
N ALA A 123 4.03 -11.24 -13.27
CA ALA A 123 3.24 -11.58 -12.09
C ALA A 123 4.06 -11.56 -10.77
N PRO A 124 5.33 -12.01 -10.70
CA PRO A 124 6.14 -11.86 -9.51
C PRO A 124 6.29 -10.41 -9.03
N LEU A 125 6.47 -9.46 -9.94
CA LEU A 125 6.61 -8.04 -9.57
C LEU A 125 5.30 -7.46 -9.05
N GLN A 126 4.17 -7.79 -9.66
CA GLN A 126 2.85 -7.39 -9.16
C GLN A 126 2.53 -8.02 -7.81
N PHE A 127 2.96 -9.27 -7.59
CA PHE A 127 2.81 -9.97 -6.31
C PHE A 127 3.61 -9.29 -5.18
N ILE A 128 4.88 -8.93 -5.43
CA ILE A 128 5.77 -8.42 -4.39
C ILE A 128 5.59 -6.92 -4.10
N ALA A 129 5.04 -6.15 -5.04
CA ALA A 129 4.92 -4.69 -4.94
C ALA A 129 4.27 -4.20 -3.62
N PRO A 130 3.13 -4.74 -3.14
CA PRO A 130 2.56 -4.29 -1.88
C PRO A 130 3.42 -4.62 -0.66
N TYR A 131 4.15 -5.73 -0.68
CA TYR A 131 5.11 -6.07 0.38
C TYR A 131 6.31 -5.12 0.38
N ALA A 132 6.81 -4.76 -0.79
CA ALA A 132 7.86 -3.75 -0.93
C ALA A 132 7.39 -2.39 -0.41
N GLY A 133 6.17 -1.97 -0.77
CA GLY A 133 5.59 -0.71 -0.28
C GLY A 133 5.46 -0.67 1.23
N VAL A 134 4.91 -1.71 1.86
CA VAL A 134 4.78 -1.72 3.33
C VAL A 134 6.14 -1.81 4.02
N ALA A 135 7.13 -2.52 3.47
CA ALA A 135 8.47 -2.56 4.03
C ALA A 135 9.15 -1.18 4.04
N MET A 136 8.93 -0.36 3.01
CA MET A 136 9.36 1.05 3.02
C MET A 136 8.64 1.84 4.11
N GLY A 137 7.33 1.63 4.26
CA GLY A 137 6.53 2.28 5.31
C GLY A 137 7.01 1.94 6.71
N GLU A 138 7.36 0.68 6.94
CA GLU A 138 7.87 0.23 8.23
C GLU A 138 9.20 0.91 8.62
N GLU A 139 10.06 1.23 7.67
CA GLU A 139 11.28 1.99 7.97
C GLU A 139 10.96 3.36 8.60
N PHE A 140 9.96 4.05 8.07
CA PHE A 140 9.50 5.32 8.65
C PHE A 140 8.77 5.11 9.99
N MET A 141 7.93 4.08 10.07
CA MET A 141 7.15 3.76 11.26
C MET A 141 8.06 3.44 12.45
N TYR A 142 9.10 2.61 12.26
CA TYR A 142 10.07 2.29 13.32
C TYR A 142 10.98 3.48 13.70
N ASN A 143 11.04 4.50 12.86
CA ASN A 143 11.67 5.78 13.17
C ASN A 143 10.69 6.81 13.75
N GLY A 144 9.53 6.38 14.26
CA GLY A 144 8.55 7.21 14.96
C GLY A 144 7.64 8.05 14.07
N LYS A 145 7.65 7.83 12.74
CA LYS A 145 6.78 8.55 11.81
C LYS A 145 5.43 7.85 11.65
N HIS A 146 4.41 8.62 11.32
CA HIS A 146 3.13 8.07 10.88
C HIS A 146 3.19 7.75 9.40
N VAL A 147 2.60 6.61 9.02
CA VAL A 147 2.62 6.15 7.63
C VAL A 147 1.20 5.77 7.19
N LEU A 148 0.81 6.26 6.03
CA LEU A 148 -0.39 5.85 5.31
C LEU A 148 0.03 5.04 4.09
N VAL A 149 -0.39 3.77 4.01
CA VAL A 149 -0.15 2.92 2.83
C VAL A 149 -1.48 2.68 2.11
N VAL A 150 -1.50 2.97 0.83
CA VAL A 150 -2.65 2.71 -0.06
C VAL A 150 -2.27 1.61 -1.03
N TYR A 151 -3.08 0.56 -1.11
CA TYR A 151 -2.94 -0.52 -2.09
C TYR A 151 -4.05 -0.43 -3.14
N ASP A 152 -3.71 -0.12 -4.36
CA ASP A 152 -4.67 0.01 -5.47
C ASP A 152 -4.25 -0.87 -6.65
N ASP A 153 -4.77 -2.11 -6.77
CA ASP A 153 -5.66 -2.79 -5.84
C ASP A 153 -5.16 -4.19 -5.49
N LEU A 154 -5.56 -4.70 -4.34
CA LEU A 154 -5.20 -6.04 -3.87
C LEU A 154 -5.87 -7.17 -4.66
N SER A 155 -6.95 -6.91 -5.39
CA SER A 155 -7.55 -7.89 -6.30
C SER A 155 -6.57 -8.24 -7.43
N LYS A 156 -5.82 -7.27 -7.93
CA LYS A 156 -4.78 -7.50 -8.94
C LYS A 156 -3.62 -8.31 -8.38
N GLN A 157 -3.23 -8.07 -7.14
CA GLN A 157 -2.24 -8.91 -6.46
C GLN A 157 -2.71 -10.37 -6.37
N ALA A 158 -3.96 -10.60 -6.01
CA ALA A 158 -4.53 -11.96 -5.93
C ALA A 158 -4.51 -12.66 -7.30
N VAL A 159 -4.82 -11.93 -8.38
CA VAL A 159 -4.74 -12.47 -9.75
C VAL A 159 -3.30 -12.83 -10.11
N ALA A 160 -2.33 -11.97 -9.80
CA ALA A 160 -0.91 -12.25 -10.02
C ALA A 160 -0.45 -13.49 -9.22
N TYR A 161 -0.90 -13.62 -7.97
CA TYR A 161 -0.60 -14.79 -7.14
C TYR A 161 -1.23 -16.09 -7.67
N ARG A 162 -2.44 -16.03 -8.23
CA ARG A 162 -3.07 -17.15 -8.93
C ARG A 162 -2.22 -17.58 -10.12
N GLU A 163 -1.78 -16.64 -10.94
CA GLU A 163 -0.92 -16.91 -12.10
C GLU A 163 0.38 -17.61 -11.67
N LEU A 164 1.08 -17.06 -10.68
CA LEU A 164 2.29 -17.67 -10.11
C LEU A 164 2.03 -19.09 -9.62
N SER A 165 0.94 -19.30 -8.88
CA SER A 165 0.60 -20.60 -8.31
C SER A 165 0.31 -21.64 -9.38
N LEU A 166 -0.36 -21.25 -10.46
CA LEU A 166 -0.62 -22.12 -11.62
C LEU A 166 0.68 -22.46 -12.37
N LEU A 167 1.57 -21.50 -12.58
CA LEU A 167 2.87 -21.73 -13.19
C LEU A 167 3.72 -22.70 -12.38
N LEU A 168 3.63 -22.62 -11.05
CA LEU A 168 4.31 -23.54 -10.11
C LEU A 168 3.57 -24.87 -9.95
N ARG A 169 2.51 -25.11 -10.73
CA ARG A 169 1.68 -26.32 -10.70
C ARG A 169 1.11 -26.64 -9.31
N ARG A 170 0.84 -25.62 -8.51
CA ARG A 170 0.12 -25.79 -7.24
C ARG A 170 -1.34 -26.17 -7.52
N PRO A 171 -1.95 -27.07 -6.74
CA PRO A 171 -3.32 -27.49 -6.96
C PRO A 171 -4.27 -26.29 -6.84
N PRO A 172 -5.10 -26.01 -7.88
CA PRO A 172 -6.04 -24.90 -7.83
C PRO A 172 -7.26 -25.23 -6.97
N GLY A 173 -7.74 -24.21 -6.25
CA GLY A 173 -9.03 -24.24 -5.58
C GLY A 173 -10.12 -23.58 -6.43
N ARG A 174 -11.11 -22.98 -5.76
CA ARG A 174 -12.21 -22.26 -6.42
C ARG A 174 -11.66 -21.14 -7.31
N GLU A 175 -12.20 -21.01 -8.52
CA GLU A 175 -11.80 -20.03 -9.52
C GLU A 175 -10.29 -20.05 -9.85
N ALA A 176 -9.69 -21.22 -9.69
CA ALA A 176 -8.25 -21.46 -9.88
C ALA A 176 -7.33 -20.71 -8.89
N TYR A 177 -7.85 -20.09 -7.85
CA TYR A 177 -7.04 -19.51 -6.79
C TYR A 177 -6.40 -20.61 -5.92
N PRO A 178 -5.16 -20.42 -5.45
CA PRO A 178 -4.57 -21.31 -4.47
C PRO A 178 -5.30 -21.22 -3.13
N GLY A 179 -5.30 -22.32 -2.34
CA GLY A 179 -6.03 -22.41 -1.07
C GLY A 179 -5.58 -21.38 -0.02
N ASP A 180 -4.38 -20.84 -0.15
CA ASP A 180 -3.78 -19.86 0.76
C ASP A 180 -3.91 -18.40 0.30
N VAL A 181 -4.76 -18.09 -0.69
CA VAL A 181 -4.94 -16.72 -1.19
C VAL A 181 -5.38 -15.74 -0.10
N PHE A 182 -6.16 -16.19 0.87
CA PHE A 182 -6.54 -15.36 2.02
C PHE A 182 -5.31 -14.98 2.86
N TYR A 183 -4.38 -15.90 3.07
CA TYR A 183 -3.16 -15.65 3.84
C TYR A 183 -2.25 -14.61 3.16
N LEU A 184 -2.28 -14.52 1.83
CA LEU A 184 -1.59 -13.47 1.08
C LEU A 184 -1.95 -12.07 1.58
N HIS A 185 -3.23 -11.78 1.74
CA HIS A 185 -3.69 -10.45 2.16
C HIS A 185 -3.64 -10.28 3.68
N SER A 186 -3.94 -11.33 4.46
CA SER A 186 -3.94 -11.22 5.92
C SER A 186 -2.55 -10.91 6.47
N ARG A 187 -1.50 -11.59 6.01
CA ARG A 187 -0.12 -11.32 6.47
C ARG A 187 0.42 -9.95 6.04
N LEU A 188 -0.08 -9.41 4.91
CA LEU A 188 0.23 -8.05 4.50
C LEU A 188 -0.46 -7.02 5.39
N LEU A 189 -1.77 -7.17 5.58
CA LEU A 189 -2.60 -6.20 6.29
C LEU A 189 -2.36 -6.21 7.80
N GLU A 190 -1.97 -7.34 8.38
CA GLU A 190 -1.60 -7.44 9.81
C GLU A 190 -0.36 -6.63 10.20
N ARG A 191 0.48 -6.25 9.23
CA ARG A 191 1.64 -5.37 9.45
C ARG A 191 1.24 -3.94 9.80
N SER A 192 0.01 -3.54 9.49
CA SER A 192 -0.55 -2.25 9.89
C SER A 192 -0.96 -2.31 11.37
N SER A 193 -0.34 -1.48 12.20
CA SER A 193 -0.59 -1.44 13.64
C SER A 193 -0.16 -0.11 14.25
N ARG A 194 -0.67 0.18 15.44
CA ARG A 194 -0.14 1.20 16.32
C ARG A 194 0.83 0.55 17.30
N LEU A 195 2.07 0.99 17.33
CA LEU A 195 3.09 0.46 18.23
C LEU A 195 3.06 1.18 19.58
N SER A 196 3.44 0.46 20.65
CA SER A 196 3.76 1.06 21.94
C SER A 196 5.06 1.86 21.86
N GLU A 197 5.32 2.68 22.85
CA GLU A 197 6.53 3.51 22.96
C GLU A 197 7.65 2.80 23.73
N GLU A 198 7.44 1.50 24.05
CA GLU A 198 8.42 0.66 24.78
C GLU A 198 9.32 -0.11 23.82
#